data_5cba992c06a86e23e89f3dc65715f102
#
_entry.id   5cba992c06a86e23e89f3dc65715f102
#
_cell.length_a   1.000
_cell.length_b   1.000
_cell.length_c   1.000
_cell.angle_alpha   90.00
_cell.angle_beta   90.00
_cell.angle_gamma   90.00
#
_symmetry.space_group_name_H-M   'P 1'
#
loop_
_entity.id
_entity.type
_entity.pdbx_description
1 polymer ?
#
loop_
_entity_poly.entity_id
_entity_poly.type
_entity_poly.pdbx_seq_one_letter_code
_entity_poly.pdbx_strand_id
1 'polypeptide(L)'
;MGDFKDFIGKESWRGVTMDYRSMVNENVGVGIETGWNAFYEKKDYATYVDGTRSLSGTQFRYCSAIPILVSADYYFNPGESLSPFIGLGIGTIYTRNDLDMGLYTVREDVWHFALKPEAGLLFKTRPDFGIMLCVKYYNGFNSEDLGTRNYVATNIGFVWEY
;
A
#
# COMPACT_ATOMS: atom_id res chain seq x y z
N MET A 1 -11.82 -9.44 3.65
CA MET A 1 -11.40 -8.07 4.00
C MET A 1 -11.34 -8.07 5.51
N GLY A 2 -10.12 -8.04 6.05
CA GLY A 2 -9.86 -8.28 7.45
C GLY A 2 -9.94 -7.02 8.31
N ASP A 3 -9.42 -7.10 9.51
CA ASP A 3 -9.49 -6.13 10.62
C ASP A 3 -9.06 -4.69 10.26
N PHE A 4 -8.38 -4.50 9.11
CA PHE A 4 -8.00 -3.15 8.63
C PHE A 4 -9.21 -2.28 8.29
N LYS A 5 -10.27 -2.87 7.70
CA LYS A 5 -11.53 -2.16 7.38
C LYS A 5 -12.29 -1.76 8.64
N ASP A 6 -12.10 -2.50 9.73
CA ASP A 6 -12.71 -2.20 11.03
C ASP A 6 -11.98 -1.06 11.75
N PHE A 7 -10.68 -0.88 11.46
CA PHE A 7 -9.89 0.23 11.99
C PHE A 7 -10.07 1.51 11.18
N ILE A 8 -9.97 1.44 9.83
CA ILE A 8 -10.20 2.55 8.90
C ILE A 8 -11.08 2.08 7.76
N GLY A 9 -12.33 2.57 7.71
CA GLY A 9 -13.32 2.26 6.69
C GLY A 9 -13.36 3.21 5.50
N LYS A 10 -12.53 4.26 5.52
CA LYS A 10 -12.51 5.31 4.48
C LYS A 10 -11.37 5.09 3.48
N GLU A 11 -11.66 5.42 2.22
CA GLU A 11 -10.66 5.49 1.15
C GLU A 11 -9.70 6.66 1.40
N SER A 12 -8.43 6.46 1.07
CA SER A 12 -7.42 7.52 1.11
C SER A 12 -6.78 7.70 -0.26
N TRP A 13 -6.63 8.93 -0.67
CA TRP A 13 -5.93 9.34 -1.90
C TRP A 13 -4.54 9.90 -1.60
N ARG A 14 -3.98 9.56 -0.44
CA ARG A 14 -2.69 10.06 0.05
C ARG A 14 -1.69 8.93 0.08
N GLY A 15 -0.78 8.95 -0.88
CA GLY A 15 0.33 7.99 -0.93
C GLY A 15 1.31 8.33 -2.04
N VAL A 16 2.51 7.86 -1.88
CA VAL A 16 3.57 7.91 -2.88
C VAL A 16 4.27 6.56 -2.92
N THR A 17 4.58 6.10 -4.12
CA THR A 17 5.32 4.85 -4.33
C THR A 17 6.52 5.15 -5.21
N MET A 18 7.63 4.53 -4.90
CA MET A 18 8.86 4.55 -5.67
C MET A 18 9.20 3.11 -6.04
N ASP A 19 9.31 2.87 -7.33
CA ASP A 19 9.66 1.57 -7.90
C ASP A 19 10.97 1.72 -8.69
N TYR A 20 11.94 0.84 -8.43
CA TYR A 20 13.10 0.66 -9.28
C TYR A 20 13.00 -0.71 -9.92
N ARG A 21 13.06 -0.78 -11.26
CA ARG A 21 12.93 -2.01 -12.04
C ARG A 21 14.08 -2.15 -13.01
N SER A 22 14.62 -3.35 -13.10
CA SER A 22 15.65 -3.74 -14.07
C SER A 22 15.09 -4.84 -14.95
N MET A 23 15.19 -4.67 -16.27
CA MET A 23 14.73 -5.68 -17.22
C MET A 23 15.75 -6.83 -17.27
N VAL A 24 15.32 -8.03 -16.96
CA VAL A 24 16.12 -9.27 -17.05
C VAL A 24 16.12 -9.77 -18.49
N ASN A 25 15.00 -9.60 -19.19
CA ASN A 25 14.83 -9.83 -20.62
C ASN A 25 13.75 -8.89 -21.16
N GLU A 26 13.41 -9.01 -22.45
CA GLU A 26 12.44 -8.12 -23.09
C GLU A 26 11.06 -8.06 -22.40
N ASN A 27 10.64 -9.16 -21.77
CA ASN A 27 9.31 -9.29 -21.17
C ASN A 27 9.32 -9.26 -19.64
N VAL A 28 10.46 -9.52 -18.98
CA VAL A 28 10.52 -9.72 -17.52
C VAL A 28 11.36 -8.64 -16.88
N GLY A 29 10.75 -7.89 -15.98
CA GLY A 29 11.40 -6.97 -15.08
C GLY A 29 11.46 -7.51 -13.65
N VAL A 30 12.53 -7.21 -12.93
CA VAL A 30 12.65 -7.43 -11.48
C VAL A 30 13.02 -6.13 -10.81
N GLY A 31 12.55 -5.92 -9.61
CA GLY A 31 12.77 -4.64 -8.96
C GLY A 31 12.52 -4.62 -7.47
N ILE A 32 12.67 -3.44 -6.92
CA ILE A 32 12.35 -3.13 -5.52
C ILE A 32 11.34 -2.00 -5.49
N GLU A 33 10.41 -2.11 -4.58
CA GLU A 33 9.37 -1.13 -4.34
C GLU A 33 9.40 -0.67 -2.89
N THR A 34 9.27 0.64 -2.69
CA THR A 34 8.97 1.23 -1.41
C THR A 34 7.95 2.34 -1.59
N GLY A 35 7.31 2.75 -0.51
CA GLY A 35 6.32 3.82 -0.59
C GLY A 35 5.80 4.21 0.78
N TRP A 36 4.88 5.15 0.77
CA TRP A 36 4.16 5.58 1.95
C TRP A 36 2.69 5.79 1.60
N ASN A 37 1.82 5.04 2.26
CA ASN A 37 0.37 5.16 2.12
C ASN A 37 -0.19 5.61 3.47
N ALA A 38 -0.88 6.75 3.47
CA ALA A 38 -1.45 7.33 4.68
C ALA A 38 -2.98 7.24 4.63
N PHE A 39 -3.56 6.67 5.67
CA PHE A 39 -5.00 6.54 5.85
C PHE A 39 -5.42 7.35 7.07
N TYR A 40 -6.58 7.98 6.98
CA TYR A 40 -7.12 8.80 8.05
C TYR A 40 -8.62 8.61 8.17
N GLU A 41 -9.09 8.41 9.39
CA GLU A 41 -10.50 8.39 9.71
C GLU A 41 -10.77 9.13 11.01
N LYS A 42 -11.77 10.00 10.97
CA LYS A 42 -12.35 10.63 12.16
C LYS A 42 -13.65 9.90 12.50
N LYS A 43 -13.75 9.38 13.73
CA LYS A 43 -15.02 8.88 14.29
C LYS A 43 -15.62 9.92 15.21
N ASP A 44 -16.92 10.12 15.09
CA ASP A 44 -17.65 11.10 15.87
C ASP A 44 -17.63 10.76 17.37
N TYR A 45 -17.98 11.76 18.18
CA TYR A 45 -18.03 11.63 19.64
C TYR A 45 -18.91 10.46 20.06
N ALA A 46 -18.34 9.51 20.74
CA ALA A 46 -19.02 8.36 21.32
C ALA A 46 -18.32 7.90 22.60
N THR A 47 -19.01 7.08 23.38
CA THR A 47 -18.41 6.41 24.52
C THR A 47 -17.93 5.03 24.08
N TYR A 48 -16.64 4.80 24.18
CA TYR A 48 -15.97 3.55 23.84
C TYR A 48 -15.67 2.80 25.14
N VAL A 49 -16.09 1.54 25.20
CA VAL A 49 -15.88 0.68 26.37
C VAL A 49 -14.93 -0.44 25.99
N ASP A 50 -13.83 -0.54 26.73
CA ASP A 50 -12.87 -1.65 26.64
C ASP A 50 -12.68 -2.27 28.01
N GLY A 51 -13.29 -3.45 28.19
CA GLY A 51 -13.32 -4.14 29.47
C GLY A 51 -13.99 -3.29 30.57
N THR A 52 -13.23 -2.91 31.59
CA THR A 52 -13.70 -2.08 32.73
C THR A 52 -13.46 -0.59 32.54
N ARG A 53 -12.87 -0.17 31.42
CA ARG A 53 -12.54 1.23 31.11
C ARG A 53 -13.52 1.78 30.07
N SER A 54 -14.03 2.98 30.33
CA SER A 54 -14.84 3.72 29.36
C SER A 54 -14.19 5.06 29.08
N LEU A 55 -14.05 5.40 27.81
CA LEU A 55 -13.54 6.69 27.38
C LEU A 55 -14.53 7.32 26.41
N SER A 56 -14.92 8.57 26.66
CA SER A 56 -15.82 9.31 25.80
C SER A 56 -15.06 10.40 25.07
N GLY A 57 -15.19 10.44 23.74
CA GLY A 57 -14.50 11.45 22.96
C GLY A 57 -14.61 11.21 21.46
N THR A 58 -14.08 12.16 20.69
CA THR A 58 -13.87 12.01 19.25
C THR A 58 -12.58 11.25 19.02
N GLN A 59 -12.61 10.20 18.22
CA GLN A 59 -11.41 9.44 17.84
C GLN A 59 -10.86 9.94 16.51
N PHE A 60 -9.55 10.15 16.48
CA PHE A 60 -8.78 10.38 15.26
C PHE A 60 -7.87 9.17 15.05
N ARG A 61 -8.09 8.46 13.95
CA ARG A 61 -7.34 7.28 13.58
C ARG A 61 -6.43 7.59 12.40
N TYR A 62 -5.15 7.38 12.57
CA TYR A 62 -4.14 7.51 11.53
C TYR A 62 -3.50 6.15 11.32
N CYS A 63 -3.34 5.76 10.07
CA CYS A 63 -2.58 4.58 9.72
C CYS A 63 -1.59 4.93 8.61
N SER A 64 -0.33 4.66 8.84
CA SER A 64 0.73 4.79 7.84
C SER A 64 1.24 3.42 7.51
N ALA A 65 1.24 3.06 6.22
CA ALA A 65 1.77 1.81 5.71
C ALA A 65 2.96 2.09 4.78
N ILE A 66 4.10 1.49 5.09
CA ILE A 66 5.35 1.60 4.33
C ILE A 66 5.70 0.21 3.80
N PRO A 67 5.37 -0.11 2.54
CA PRO A 67 5.81 -1.36 1.91
C PRO A 67 7.30 -1.30 1.56
N ILE A 68 7.97 -2.45 1.69
CA ILE A 68 9.33 -2.72 1.21
C ILE A 68 9.28 -4.09 0.57
N LEU A 69 9.26 -4.12 -0.77
CA LEU A 69 8.99 -5.33 -1.54
C LEU A 69 10.02 -5.52 -2.65
N VAL A 70 10.32 -6.77 -2.95
CA VAL A 70 10.96 -7.16 -4.20
C VAL A 70 9.85 -7.63 -5.14
N SER A 71 9.86 -7.18 -6.39
CA SER A 71 8.83 -7.50 -7.37
C SER A 71 9.42 -8.11 -8.64
N ALA A 72 8.60 -8.91 -9.30
CA ALA A 72 8.83 -9.39 -10.65
C ALA A 72 7.58 -9.13 -11.48
N ASP A 73 7.78 -8.57 -12.69
CA ASP A 73 6.72 -8.13 -13.57
C ASP A 73 6.91 -8.75 -14.95
N TYR A 74 5.80 -9.09 -15.59
CA TYR A 74 5.76 -9.59 -16.95
C TYR A 74 5.02 -8.60 -17.86
N TYR A 75 5.71 -8.10 -18.87
CA TYR A 75 5.18 -7.18 -19.88
C TYR A 75 4.76 -7.95 -21.12
N PHE A 76 3.52 -7.78 -21.57
CA PHE A 76 2.96 -8.54 -22.69
C PHE A 76 3.45 -8.05 -24.06
N ASN A 77 3.61 -6.74 -24.25
CA ASN A 77 4.03 -6.13 -25.51
C ASN A 77 5.22 -5.21 -25.30
N PRO A 78 6.41 -5.75 -25.00
CA PRO A 78 7.59 -4.92 -24.75
C PRO A 78 7.96 -4.15 -26.02
N GLY A 79 8.29 -2.86 -25.85
CA GLY A 79 8.68 -1.99 -26.96
C GLY A 79 7.53 -1.31 -27.71
N GLU A 80 6.27 -1.68 -27.51
CA GLU A 80 5.12 -0.97 -28.05
C GLU A 80 4.77 0.26 -27.21
N SER A 81 4.00 1.19 -27.81
CA SER A 81 3.52 2.39 -27.13
C SER A 81 2.63 2.10 -25.92
N LEU A 82 1.98 0.94 -25.94
CA LEU A 82 1.13 0.44 -24.85
C LEU A 82 1.58 -0.97 -24.45
N SER A 83 2.10 -1.11 -23.26
CA SER A 83 2.57 -2.37 -22.72
C SER A 83 1.77 -2.73 -21.46
N PRO A 84 0.77 -3.61 -21.56
CA PRO A 84 0.12 -4.20 -20.40
C PRO A 84 1.12 -5.04 -19.60
N PHE A 85 0.98 -5.07 -18.28
CA PHE A 85 1.81 -5.91 -17.44
C PHE A 85 1.04 -6.47 -16.24
N ILE A 86 1.55 -7.58 -15.74
CA ILE A 86 1.16 -8.18 -14.46
C ILE A 86 2.41 -8.40 -13.64
N GLY A 87 2.28 -8.30 -12.33
CA GLY A 87 3.41 -8.45 -11.43
C GLY A 87 3.05 -9.07 -10.09
N LEU A 88 4.08 -9.51 -9.42
CA LEU A 88 3.98 -10.03 -8.06
C LEU A 88 5.14 -9.50 -7.24
N GLY A 89 4.82 -8.87 -6.10
CA GLY A 89 5.80 -8.44 -5.10
C GLY A 89 5.73 -9.29 -3.84
N ILE A 90 6.88 -9.48 -3.21
CA ILE A 90 7.03 -10.17 -1.93
C ILE A 90 7.95 -9.35 -1.02
N GLY A 91 7.63 -9.26 0.26
CA GLY A 91 8.45 -8.52 1.22
C GLY A 91 7.72 -8.24 2.51
N THR A 92 7.84 -7.02 3.01
CA THR A 92 7.26 -6.60 4.28
C THR A 92 6.52 -5.28 4.15
N ILE A 93 5.52 -5.09 5.02
CA ILE A 93 4.84 -3.80 5.21
C ILE A 93 5.03 -3.40 6.67
N TYR A 94 5.67 -2.27 6.90
CA TYR A 94 5.67 -1.62 8.19
C TYR A 94 4.40 -0.78 8.33
N THR A 95 3.62 -1.06 9.36
CA THR A 95 2.37 -0.35 9.63
C THR A 95 2.46 0.35 10.98
N ARG A 96 2.14 1.64 11.00
CA ARG A 96 2.00 2.43 12.22
C ARG A 96 0.56 2.90 12.34
N ASN A 97 -0.06 2.56 13.44
CA ASN A 97 -1.39 3.00 13.82
C ASN A 97 -1.28 3.97 14.99
N ASP A 98 -1.77 5.18 14.80
CA ASP A 98 -1.93 6.18 15.87
C ASP A 98 -3.42 6.40 16.10
N LEU A 99 -3.86 6.23 17.34
CA LEU A 99 -5.21 6.48 17.78
C LEU A 99 -5.18 7.59 18.81
N ASP A 100 -5.69 8.77 18.43
CA ASP A 100 -5.78 9.93 19.29
C ASP A 100 -7.20 10.09 19.84
N MET A 101 -7.30 10.18 21.17
CA MET A 101 -8.57 10.38 21.86
C MET A 101 -8.37 11.38 23.02
N GLY A 102 -8.61 12.65 22.75
CA GLY A 102 -8.41 13.73 23.70
C GLY A 102 -6.96 13.88 24.13
N LEU A 103 -6.65 13.53 25.39
CA LEU A 103 -5.28 13.59 25.96
C LEU A 103 -4.52 12.26 25.83
N TYR A 104 -5.16 11.23 25.30
CA TYR A 104 -4.57 9.88 25.16
C TYR A 104 -4.25 9.58 23.72
N THR A 105 -3.00 9.19 23.46
CA THR A 105 -2.54 8.65 22.18
C THR A 105 -2.09 7.21 22.39
N VAL A 106 -2.68 6.29 21.67
CA VAL A 106 -2.23 4.89 21.60
C VAL A 106 -1.52 4.71 20.27
N ARG A 107 -0.29 4.21 20.31
CA ARG A 107 0.53 3.94 19.13
C ARG A 107 0.89 2.47 19.08
N GLU A 108 0.71 1.87 17.92
CA GLU A 108 1.08 0.49 17.62
C GLU A 108 1.87 0.44 16.31
N ASP A 109 3.05 -0.17 16.37
CA ASP A 109 3.95 -0.36 15.24
C ASP A 109 4.11 -1.85 14.97
N VAL A 110 3.86 -2.30 13.73
CA VAL A 110 3.90 -3.71 13.37
C VAL A 110 4.49 -3.94 12.00
N TRP A 111 5.27 -5.02 11.87
CA TRP A 111 5.77 -5.53 10.60
C TRP A 111 4.93 -6.73 10.14
N HIS A 112 4.48 -6.68 8.91
CA HIS A 112 3.73 -7.77 8.27
C HIS A 112 4.54 -8.32 7.11
N PHE A 113 4.63 -9.65 7.01
CA PHE A 113 5.03 -10.26 5.73
C PHE A 113 3.95 -9.97 4.70
N ALA A 114 4.33 -9.64 3.46
CA ALA A 114 3.39 -9.18 2.46
C ALA A 114 3.59 -9.82 1.10
N LEU A 115 2.47 -10.07 0.43
CA LEU A 115 2.38 -10.36 -1.00
C LEU A 115 1.62 -9.22 -1.69
N LYS A 116 2.07 -8.84 -2.88
CA LYS A 116 1.47 -7.76 -3.66
C LYS A 116 1.31 -8.19 -5.12
N PRO A 117 0.21 -8.82 -5.51
CA PRO A 117 -0.14 -8.89 -6.93
C PRO A 117 -0.47 -7.50 -7.48
N GLU A 118 -0.05 -7.24 -8.71
CA GLU A 118 -0.33 -6.00 -9.41
C GLU A 118 -0.64 -6.25 -10.90
N ALA A 119 -1.39 -5.33 -11.49
CA ALA A 119 -1.62 -5.29 -12.92
C ALA A 119 -1.70 -3.83 -13.37
N GLY A 120 -1.24 -3.56 -14.58
CA GLY A 120 -1.22 -2.20 -15.08
C GLY A 120 -0.94 -2.08 -16.56
N LEU A 121 -0.86 -0.83 -16.97
CA LEU A 121 -0.59 -0.39 -18.34
C LEU A 121 0.57 0.59 -18.29
N LEU A 122 1.57 0.36 -19.10
CA LEU A 122 2.67 1.28 -19.36
C LEU A 122 2.46 1.94 -20.73
N PHE A 123 2.30 3.24 -20.74
CA PHE A 123 2.20 4.07 -21.94
C PHE A 123 3.55 4.73 -22.21
N LYS A 124 4.28 4.26 -23.22
CA LYS A 124 5.53 4.88 -23.65
C LYS A 124 5.25 6.08 -24.53
N THR A 125 5.59 7.25 -24.05
CA THR A 125 5.41 8.52 -24.78
C THR A 125 6.68 8.88 -25.55
N ARG A 126 7.85 8.47 -25.04
CA ARG A 126 9.18 8.62 -25.65
C ARG A 126 10.00 7.36 -25.36
N PRO A 127 11.13 7.16 -26.04
CA PRO A 127 11.98 6.01 -25.80
C PRO A 127 12.45 5.87 -24.34
N ASP A 128 12.63 7.00 -23.66
CA ASP A 128 13.16 7.15 -22.31
C ASP A 128 12.11 7.56 -21.25
N PHE A 129 10.84 7.75 -21.68
CA PHE A 129 9.80 8.25 -20.78
C PHE A 129 8.44 7.63 -21.05
N GLY A 130 7.76 7.23 -19.98
CA GLY A 130 6.41 6.67 -20.02
C GLY A 130 5.54 7.11 -18.84
N ILE A 131 4.26 6.83 -18.96
CA ILE A 131 3.24 6.98 -17.91
C ILE A 131 2.73 5.59 -17.58
N MET A 132 2.71 5.26 -16.30
CA MET A 132 2.22 3.98 -15.79
C MET A 132 0.93 4.18 -15.01
N LEU A 133 -0.08 3.36 -15.31
CA LEU A 133 -1.29 3.22 -14.53
C LEU A 133 -1.35 1.79 -14.01
N CYS A 134 -1.42 1.60 -12.70
CA CYS A 134 -1.51 0.27 -12.13
C CYS A 134 -2.42 0.18 -10.92
N VAL A 135 -2.94 -1.02 -10.71
CA VAL A 135 -3.68 -1.42 -9.50
C VAL A 135 -2.83 -2.44 -8.77
N LYS A 136 -2.58 -2.17 -7.49
CA LYS A 136 -1.78 -2.98 -6.59
C LYS A 136 -2.67 -3.46 -5.44
N TYR A 137 -2.64 -4.75 -5.15
CA TYR A 137 -3.31 -5.31 -3.99
C TYR A 137 -2.27 -5.74 -2.96
N TYR A 138 -2.20 -5.05 -1.85
CA TYR A 138 -1.30 -5.38 -0.76
C TYR A 138 -2.01 -6.30 0.22
N ASN A 139 -1.42 -7.48 0.44
CA ASN A 139 -1.87 -8.47 1.40
C ASN A 139 -0.77 -8.68 2.44
N GLY A 140 -0.92 -8.02 3.59
CA GLY A 140 -0.08 -8.21 4.77
C GLY A 140 -0.64 -9.33 5.62
N PHE A 141 0.13 -10.41 5.78
CA PHE A 141 -0.26 -11.56 6.59
C PHE A 141 -0.18 -11.23 8.08
N ASN A 142 -0.98 -11.97 8.85
CA ASN A 142 -1.03 -11.79 10.29
C ASN A 142 0.35 -12.02 10.94
N SER A 143 0.74 -11.11 11.81
CA SER A 143 1.90 -11.23 12.68
C SER A 143 1.42 -11.08 14.11
N GLU A 144 1.52 -12.18 14.85
CA GLU A 144 1.34 -12.41 16.30
C GLU A 144 0.11 -11.75 16.91
N ASP A 145 -0.68 -11.00 16.84
CA ASP A 145 -1.89 -10.53 17.56
C ASP A 145 -2.69 -9.47 16.80
N LEU A 146 -2.15 -9.01 15.69
CA LEU A 146 -2.80 -8.00 14.86
C LEU A 146 -3.22 -8.61 13.52
N GLY A 147 -4.52 -8.59 13.25
CA GLY A 147 -5.14 -9.18 12.08
C GLY A 147 -4.52 -8.83 10.74
N THR A 148 -4.97 -9.49 9.70
CA THR A 148 -4.52 -9.32 8.30
C THR A 148 -4.68 -7.86 7.83
N ARG A 149 -3.67 -7.30 7.18
CA ARG A 149 -3.68 -5.93 6.64
C ARG A 149 -3.78 -5.95 5.12
N ASN A 150 -4.97 -5.73 4.59
CA ASN A 150 -5.22 -5.77 3.14
C ASN A 150 -5.75 -4.43 2.65
N TYR A 151 -5.14 -3.92 1.59
CA TYR A 151 -5.64 -2.73 0.91
C TYR A 151 -5.34 -2.76 -0.58
N VAL A 152 -6.13 -2.01 -1.35
CA VAL A 152 -5.93 -1.78 -2.78
C VAL A 152 -5.40 -0.37 -2.97
N ALA A 153 -4.39 -0.22 -3.81
CA ALA A 153 -3.89 1.07 -4.24
C ALA A 153 -3.97 1.18 -5.77
N THR A 154 -4.47 2.31 -6.24
CA THR A 154 -4.39 2.68 -7.66
C THR A 154 -3.34 3.76 -7.80
N ASN A 155 -2.34 3.50 -8.63
CA ASN A 155 -1.19 4.39 -8.82
C ASN A 155 -1.14 4.90 -10.24
N ILE A 156 -0.85 6.19 -10.38
CA ILE A 156 -0.44 6.83 -11.62
C ILE A 156 0.99 7.28 -11.40
N GLY A 157 1.91 6.84 -12.25
CA GLY A 157 3.33 7.10 -12.10
C GLY A 157 4.00 7.55 -13.40
N PHE A 158 5.17 8.12 -13.25
CA PHE A 158 6.07 8.42 -14.33
C PHE A 158 7.21 7.42 -14.33
N VAL A 159 7.57 6.92 -15.51
CA VAL A 159 8.62 5.92 -15.70
C VAL A 159 9.72 6.54 -16.56
N TRP A 160 10.96 6.44 -16.09
CA TRP A 160 12.15 6.78 -16.85
C TRP A 160 12.94 5.50 -17.12
N GLU A 161 13.23 5.24 -18.40
CA GLU A 161 14.06 4.12 -18.84
C GLU A 161 15.48 4.65 -19.15
N TYR A 162 16.52 3.92 -18.70
CA TYR A 162 17.93 4.25 -18.97
C TYR A 162 18.58 3.20 -19.86
#